data_137bf3e3db464394f39ef7bf9d5e66ed
#
_entry.id   137bf3e3db464394f39ef7bf9d5e66ed
#
_cell.length_a   1.000
_cell.length_b   1.000
_cell.length_c   1.000
_cell.angle_alpha   90.00
_cell.angle_beta   90.00
_cell.angle_gamma   90.00
#
_symmetry.space_group_name_H-M   'P 1'
#
loop_
_entity.id
_entity.type
_entity.pdbx_description
1 polymer ?
#
loop_
_entity_poly.entity_id
_entity_poly.type
_entity_poly.pdbx_seq_one_letter_code
_entity_poly.pdbx_strand_id
1 'polypeptide(L)'
;MEQIHITLPDGSVKDVPKGTTPADVARSISPRLADAALVARVAAPNDGEGELVDLRKPLEHDVKLQILTEKDPDALFVFRHSAAHLLAAAVVELFPNVKLGIGPPIDTGFFYEFLREEPFTNDDLAKIEKKMHELAAQDLPNERKLIPKPEALDLYKKSNQIFKCELVEEKATEPMVSFYTTGKFIDFCRGPHIPSTKRIQAFKLMNVAGAYWKGQEGNPQLQRIYAVAFFTQKELDAHLHRIEEAKRRDHRKLGVELDLFSIQEEAGPGLIFWHPKGGLIRKIVEDWLREELLKRGYDLVYTPHIMRLDLWKTSGHTNFYKDSMFGAVEVEKADYQLKPMNCPGHILIYKSKLRSYRDLPVRLAELGTVYRYERSGVLHGLLRVRGFTQDDAHIFCMPSQIESEVEACVDFAFAVMKNFGFEKFEVELSDWDASHPENYAGKPEDWHRATAALADTMKRMNIPYKKMEGEAAFYGPKIDVKLIDAIGRPWQLTTVQFDFNLPARFGLQYVAEDGAKHQPLMVHRALLLSLIHI
;
A
#
# COMPACT_ATOMS: atom_id res chain seq x y z
N MET A 1 22.55 -44.42 -7.48
CA MET A 1 22.46 -42.99 -7.14
C MET A 1 21.25 -42.85 -6.24
N GLU A 2 21.38 -42.07 -5.18
CA GLU A 2 20.24 -41.76 -4.30
C GLU A 2 19.16 -41.04 -5.11
N GLN A 3 17.89 -41.48 -4.99
CA GLN A 3 16.76 -40.86 -5.68
C GLN A 3 15.96 -40.00 -4.73
N ILE A 4 15.36 -38.94 -5.25
CA ILE A 4 14.45 -38.07 -4.54
C ILE A 4 13.11 -38.02 -5.28
N HIS A 5 12.03 -37.74 -4.55
CA HIS A 5 10.67 -37.65 -5.05
C HIS A 5 10.27 -36.19 -5.25
N ILE A 6 9.90 -35.83 -6.48
CA ILE A 6 9.44 -34.49 -6.81
C ILE A 6 7.94 -34.54 -7.10
N THR A 7 7.15 -33.87 -6.24
CA THR A 7 5.71 -33.71 -6.45
C THR A 7 5.44 -32.45 -7.27
N LEU A 8 4.78 -32.59 -8.42
CA LEU A 8 4.38 -31.50 -9.29
C LEU A 8 3.00 -30.93 -8.89
N PRO A 9 2.60 -29.71 -9.38
CA PRO A 9 1.34 -29.07 -9.03
C PRO A 9 0.08 -29.88 -9.37
N ASP A 10 0.15 -30.79 -10.35
CA ASP A 10 -0.94 -31.70 -10.75
C ASP A 10 -1.04 -32.94 -9.85
N GLY A 11 -0.19 -33.04 -8.82
CA GLY A 11 -0.11 -34.17 -7.91
C GLY A 11 0.73 -35.35 -8.42
N SER A 12 1.26 -35.28 -9.64
CA SER A 12 2.16 -36.33 -10.15
C SER A 12 3.50 -36.30 -9.44
N VAL A 13 4.07 -37.51 -9.22
CA VAL A 13 5.38 -37.68 -8.57
C VAL A 13 6.38 -38.17 -9.59
N LYS A 14 7.56 -37.57 -9.61
CA LYS A 14 8.70 -37.97 -10.44
C LYS A 14 9.87 -38.40 -9.56
N ASP A 15 10.41 -39.58 -9.84
CA ASP A 15 11.65 -40.05 -9.23
C ASP A 15 12.83 -39.57 -10.07
N VAL A 16 13.72 -38.80 -9.44
CA VAL A 16 14.89 -38.27 -10.12
C VAL A 16 16.14 -38.45 -9.26
N PRO A 17 17.34 -38.51 -9.86
CA PRO A 17 18.58 -38.53 -9.10
C PRO A 17 18.69 -37.28 -8.21
N LYS A 18 19.19 -37.47 -7.00
CA LYS A 18 19.57 -36.36 -6.10
C LYS A 18 20.55 -35.45 -6.82
N GLY A 19 20.36 -34.13 -6.66
CA GLY A 19 21.12 -33.11 -7.37
C GLY A 19 20.52 -32.70 -8.72
N THR A 20 19.38 -33.29 -9.15
CA THR A 20 18.63 -32.85 -10.32
C THR A 20 18.16 -31.40 -10.11
N THR A 21 18.24 -30.56 -11.14
CA THR A 21 17.84 -29.17 -11.06
C THR A 21 16.38 -28.95 -11.53
N PRO A 22 15.71 -27.87 -11.08
CA PRO A 22 14.41 -27.48 -11.63
C PRO A 22 14.41 -27.33 -13.15
N ALA A 23 15.52 -26.87 -13.75
CA ALA A 23 15.68 -26.79 -15.21
C ALA A 23 15.63 -28.17 -15.89
N ASP A 24 16.26 -29.18 -15.27
CA ASP A 24 16.25 -30.55 -15.80
C ASP A 24 14.86 -31.16 -15.70
N VAL A 25 14.16 -30.90 -14.59
CA VAL A 25 12.76 -31.32 -14.43
C VAL A 25 11.87 -30.66 -15.47
N ALA A 26 11.99 -29.35 -15.69
CA ALA A 26 11.24 -28.63 -16.72
C ALA A 26 11.50 -29.22 -18.11
N ARG A 27 12.76 -29.53 -18.44
CA ARG A 27 13.16 -30.15 -19.72
C ARG A 27 12.59 -31.55 -19.86
N SER A 28 12.53 -32.34 -18.79
CA SER A 28 11.94 -33.68 -18.79
C SER A 28 10.43 -33.68 -18.99
N ILE A 29 9.75 -32.55 -18.68
CA ILE A 29 8.31 -32.38 -18.91
C ILE A 29 8.07 -31.99 -20.38
N SER A 30 8.69 -30.88 -20.82
CA SER A 30 8.65 -30.49 -22.24
C SER A 30 9.71 -29.43 -22.56
N PRO A 31 10.24 -29.41 -23.82
CA PRO A 31 11.12 -28.33 -24.26
C PRO A 31 10.50 -26.95 -24.15
N ARG A 32 9.19 -26.82 -24.42
CA ARG A 32 8.44 -25.56 -24.31
C ARG A 32 8.42 -25.03 -22.87
N LEU A 33 8.25 -25.89 -21.86
CA LEU A 33 8.29 -25.50 -20.47
C LEU A 33 9.71 -25.09 -20.07
N ALA A 34 10.73 -25.82 -20.50
CA ALA A 34 12.12 -25.49 -20.23
C ALA A 34 12.50 -24.11 -20.78
N ASP A 35 12.03 -23.78 -21.99
CA ASP A 35 12.25 -22.47 -22.59
C ASP A 35 11.47 -21.35 -21.87
N ALA A 36 10.26 -21.62 -21.38
CA ALA A 36 9.42 -20.64 -20.72
C ALA A 36 9.80 -20.42 -19.24
N ALA A 37 10.52 -21.36 -18.63
CA ALA A 37 10.88 -21.35 -17.22
C ALA A 37 11.76 -20.15 -16.85
N LEU A 38 11.43 -19.47 -15.77
CA LEU A 38 12.16 -18.31 -15.26
C LEU A 38 12.76 -18.56 -13.87
N VAL A 39 11.99 -19.19 -13.01
CA VAL A 39 12.33 -19.48 -11.61
C VAL A 39 11.51 -20.68 -11.14
N ALA A 40 11.86 -21.30 -10.03
CA ALA A 40 11.07 -22.37 -9.45
C ALA A 40 10.66 -22.02 -8.01
N ARG A 41 9.49 -22.54 -7.61
CA ARG A 41 9.08 -22.58 -6.20
C ARG A 41 9.29 -23.98 -5.67
N VAL A 42 9.98 -24.10 -4.54
CA VAL A 42 10.30 -25.35 -3.88
C VAL A 42 9.78 -25.32 -2.45
N ALA A 43 8.98 -26.31 -2.09
CA ALA A 43 8.46 -26.48 -0.73
C ALA A 43 8.80 -27.87 -0.21
N ALA A 44 8.92 -28.03 1.11
CA ALA A 44 8.96 -29.35 1.74
C ALA A 44 7.64 -30.11 1.48
N PRO A 45 7.63 -31.45 1.48
CA PRO A 45 6.43 -32.23 1.16
C PRO A 45 5.21 -31.88 2.03
N ASN A 46 5.43 -31.48 3.29
CA ASN A 46 4.39 -31.13 4.27
C ASN A 46 4.20 -29.61 4.46
N ASP A 47 4.91 -28.78 3.69
CA ASP A 47 4.82 -27.33 3.75
C ASP A 47 3.94 -26.81 2.62
N GLY A 48 3.12 -25.78 2.92
CA GLY A 48 2.26 -25.10 1.93
C GLY A 48 2.93 -23.92 1.25
N GLU A 49 3.85 -23.26 1.94
CA GLU A 49 4.60 -22.09 1.43
C GLU A 49 6.02 -22.53 1.02
N GLY A 50 6.36 -22.38 -0.25
CA GLY A 50 7.69 -22.72 -0.76
C GLY A 50 8.55 -21.49 -0.96
N GLU A 51 9.88 -21.65 -0.99
CA GLU A 51 10.84 -20.63 -1.36
C GLU A 51 11.00 -20.53 -2.89
N LEU A 52 11.28 -19.34 -3.40
CA LEU A 52 11.69 -19.15 -4.79
C LEU A 52 13.17 -19.46 -4.94
N VAL A 53 13.52 -20.29 -5.94
CA VAL A 53 14.88 -20.73 -6.18
C VAL A 53 15.26 -20.61 -7.65
N ASP A 54 16.57 -20.45 -7.91
CA ASP A 54 17.10 -20.50 -9.27
C ASP A 54 16.81 -21.83 -9.94
N LEU A 55 16.56 -21.79 -11.24
CA LEU A 55 16.37 -23.02 -12.03
C LEU A 55 17.59 -23.98 -12.03
N ARG A 56 18.76 -23.48 -11.68
CA ARG A 56 20.02 -24.25 -11.60
C ARG A 56 20.36 -24.73 -10.19
N LYS A 57 19.51 -24.44 -9.17
CA LYS A 57 19.73 -24.92 -7.79
C LYS A 57 19.54 -26.44 -7.73
N PRO A 58 20.52 -27.25 -7.32
CA PRO A 58 20.34 -28.67 -7.14
C PRO A 58 19.29 -28.98 -6.07
N LEU A 59 18.45 -29.97 -6.31
CA LEU A 59 17.47 -30.49 -5.37
C LEU A 59 18.09 -31.68 -4.61
N GLU A 60 18.15 -31.55 -3.29
CA GLU A 60 18.87 -32.50 -2.41
C GLU A 60 17.94 -33.43 -1.63
N HIS A 61 16.63 -33.12 -1.58
CA HIS A 61 15.62 -33.84 -0.78
C HIS A 61 14.30 -33.90 -1.55
N ASP A 62 13.37 -34.70 -1.04
CA ASP A 62 11.99 -34.74 -1.54
C ASP A 62 11.34 -33.37 -1.40
N VAL A 63 10.70 -32.91 -2.48
CA VAL A 63 10.12 -31.56 -2.55
C VAL A 63 8.85 -31.51 -3.39
N LYS A 64 8.01 -30.53 -3.11
CA LYS A 64 7.01 -30.01 -4.06
C LYS A 64 7.70 -28.99 -4.95
N LEU A 65 7.57 -29.13 -6.27
CA LEU A 65 8.22 -28.26 -7.24
C LEU A 65 7.19 -27.65 -8.19
N GLN A 66 7.19 -26.31 -8.27
CA GLN A 66 6.44 -25.58 -9.30
C GLN A 66 7.40 -24.77 -10.16
N ILE A 67 7.36 -24.96 -11.46
CA ILE A 67 8.11 -24.15 -12.44
C ILE A 67 7.30 -22.91 -12.76
N LEU A 68 7.86 -21.73 -12.49
CA LEU A 68 7.21 -20.44 -12.72
C LEU A 68 7.66 -19.86 -14.07
N THR A 69 6.70 -19.27 -14.76
CA THR A 69 6.84 -18.68 -16.08
C THR A 69 6.35 -17.23 -16.08
N GLU A 70 6.34 -16.57 -17.23
CA GLU A 70 5.81 -15.20 -17.38
C GLU A 70 4.34 -15.02 -16.97
N LYS A 71 3.62 -16.12 -16.74
CA LYS A 71 2.22 -16.10 -16.28
C LYS A 71 2.08 -15.93 -14.77
N ASP A 72 3.17 -16.13 -14.06
CA ASP A 72 3.19 -16.13 -12.60
C ASP A 72 3.66 -14.78 -12.06
N PRO A 73 2.93 -14.13 -11.15
CA PRO A 73 3.30 -12.82 -10.58
C PRO A 73 4.69 -12.83 -9.91
N ASP A 74 5.04 -13.93 -9.22
CA ASP A 74 6.33 -14.04 -8.54
C ASP A 74 7.51 -14.11 -9.51
N ALA A 75 7.28 -14.66 -10.73
CA ALA A 75 8.29 -14.63 -11.77
C ALA A 75 8.60 -13.20 -12.25
N LEU A 76 7.62 -12.28 -12.24
CA LEU A 76 7.84 -10.87 -12.57
C LEU A 76 8.71 -10.18 -11.51
N PHE A 77 8.53 -10.52 -10.24
CA PHE A 77 9.37 -10.00 -9.15
C PHE A 77 10.84 -10.39 -9.34
N VAL A 78 11.11 -11.69 -9.62
CA VAL A 78 12.47 -12.19 -9.89
C VAL A 78 13.05 -11.62 -11.19
N PHE A 79 12.21 -11.43 -12.20
CA PHE A 79 12.58 -10.78 -13.46
C PHE A 79 13.05 -9.34 -13.23
N ARG A 80 12.32 -8.54 -12.45
CA ARG A 80 12.69 -7.17 -12.07
C ARG A 80 13.97 -7.13 -11.23
N HIS A 81 14.14 -8.09 -10.33
CA HIS A 81 15.38 -8.24 -9.56
C HIS A 81 16.59 -8.47 -10.49
N SER A 82 16.43 -9.33 -11.48
CA SER A 82 17.48 -9.58 -12.49
C SER A 82 17.74 -8.37 -13.39
N ALA A 83 16.68 -7.60 -13.71
CA ALA A 83 16.82 -6.34 -14.43
C ALA A 83 17.57 -5.27 -13.61
N ALA A 84 17.44 -5.26 -12.28
CA ALA A 84 18.21 -4.38 -11.41
C ALA A 84 19.72 -4.72 -11.46
N HIS A 85 20.08 -6.01 -11.52
CA HIS A 85 21.47 -6.42 -11.73
C HIS A 85 21.98 -6.03 -13.13
N LEU A 86 21.16 -6.14 -14.17
CA LEU A 86 21.51 -5.67 -15.51
C LEU A 86 21.76 -4.15 -15.54
N LEU A 87 20.94 -3.37 -14.83
CA LEU A 87 21.14 -1.94 -14.65
C LEU A 87 22.50 -1.67 -13.96
N ALA A 88 22.78 -2.35 -12.86
CA ALA A 88 24.04 -2.18 -12.13
C ALA A 88 25.25 -2.56 -12.99
N ALA A 89 25.17 -3.65 -13.75
CA ALA A 89 26.21 -4.06 -14.69
C ALA A 89 26.48 -2.98 -15.75
N ALA A 90 25.42 -2.38 -16.33
CA ALA A 90 25.55 -1.31 -17.31
C ALA A 90 26.18 -0.04 -16.71
N VAL A 91 25.76 0.33 -15.49
CA VAL A 91 26.31 1.51 -14.79
C VAL A 91 27.79 1.32 -14.46
N VAL A 92 28.18 0.16 -13.94
CA VAL A 92 29.59 -0.11 -13.59
C VAL A 92 30.49 -0.11 -14.83
N GLU A 93 30.01 -0.62 -15.97
CA GLU A 93 30.78 -0.57 -17.22
C GLU A 93 30.96 0.85 -17.79
N LEU A 94 29.97 1.72 -17.61
CA LEU A 94 30.04 3.12 -18.07
C LEU A 94 30.71 4.06 -17.07
N PHE A 95 30.60 3.76 -15.78
CA PHE A 95 31.07 4.60 -14.69
C PHE A 95 31.87 3.76 -13.66
N PRO A 96 33.13 3.42 -13.93
CA PRO A 96 33.90 2.44 -13.14
C PRO A 96 34.11 2.81 -11.66
N ASN A 97 34.04 4.10 -11.32
CA ASN A 97 34.29 4.59 -9.96
C ASN A 97 33.02 4.66 -9.09
N VAL A 98 31.87 4.26 -9.63
CA VAL A 98 30.59 4.27 -8.91
C VAL A 98 30.60 3.27 -7.75
N LYS A 99 30.02 3.66 -6.60
CA LYS A 99 29.82 2.75 -5.48
C LYS A 99 28.39 2.25 -5.47
N LEU A 100 28.25 0.98 -5.22
CA LEU A 100 26.98 0.26 -5.30
C LEU A 100 26.26 0.24 -3.94
N GLY A 101 25.00 0.66 -3.91
CA GLY A 101 24.07 0.45 -2.81
C GLY A 101 23.29 -0.85 -2.95
N ILE A 102 21.96 -0.77 -2.94
CA ILE A 102 21.04 -1.90 -3.11
C ILE A 102 20.19 -1.74 -4.36
N GLY A 103 19.67 -2.86 -4.88
CA GLY A 103 18.82 -2.89 -6.08
C GLY A 103 17.63 -3.85 -5.96
N PRO A 104 16.65 -3.58 -5.07
CA PRO A 104 15.49 -4.43 -4.94
C PRO A 104 14.46 -4.20 -6.06
N PRO A 105 13.68 -5.22 -6.42
CA PRO A 105 12.43 -5.03 -7.12
C PRO A 105 11.39 -4.34 -6.23
N ILE A 106 10.46 -3.64 -6.85
CA ILE A 106 9.30 -3.01 -6.21
C ILE A 106 8.05 -3.34 -7.03
N ASP A 107 6.85 -3.09 -6.48
CA ASP A 107 5.59 -3.43 -7.14
C ASP A 107 5.42 -2.80 -8.53
N THR A 108 5.93 -1.60 -8.70
CA THR A 108 5.83 -0.86 -9.96
C THR A 108 7.03 -1.00 -10.90
N GLY A 109 8.10 -1.69 -10.47
CA GLY A 109 9.33 -1.80 -11.24
C GLY A 109 10.51 -2.26 -10.40
N PHE A 110 11.62 -1.55 -10.49
CA PHE A 110 12.81 -1.77 -9.68
C PHE A 110 13.63 -0.49 -9.59
N PHE A 111 14.60 -0.47 -8.71
CA PHE A 111 15.62 0.58 -8.70
C PHE A 111 16.99 -0.02 -8.35
N TYR A 112 18.02 0.77 -8.55
CA TYR A 112 19.35 0.51 -7.97
C TYR A 112 19.96 1.81 -7.46
N GLU A 113 20.66 1.74 -6.32
CA GLU A 113 21.28 2.88 -5.65
C GLU A 113 22.77 2.95 -5.95
N PHE A 114 23.24 4.16 -6.24
CA PHE A 114 24.63 4.43 -6.58
C PHE A 114 25.13 5.66 -5.84
N LEU A 115 26.36 5.63 -5.36
CA LEU A 115 27.09 6.84 -4.98
C LEU A 115 28.06 7.20 -6.10
N ARG A 116 27.86 8.39 -6.67
CA ARG A 116 28.72 9.03 -7.67
C ARG A 116 28.89 10.49 -7.29
N GLU A 117 30.06 11.08 -7.54
CA GLU A 117 30.34 12.50 -7.26
C GLU A 117 29.45 13.43 -8.08
N GLU A 118 29.32 13.15 -9.37
CA GLU A 118 28.45 13.91 -10.26
C GLU A 118 27.04 13.28 -10.31
N PRO A 119 25.97 14.10 -10.31
CA PRO A 119 24.61 13.59 -10.50
C PRO A 119 24.44 12.93 -11.87
N PHE A 120 23.66 11.85 -11.90
CA PHE A 120 23.22 11.25 -13.17
C PHE A 120 22.27 12.20 -13.90
N THR A 121 22.55 12.41 -15.19
CA THR A 121 21.75 13.24 -16.09
C THR A 121 20.78 12.39 -16.92
N ASN A 122 19.83 13.04 -17.60
CA ASN A 122 18.98 12.34 -18.58
C ASN A 122 19.77 11.73 -19.74
N ASP A 123 20.87 12.36 -20.15
CA ASP A 123 21.80 11.82 -21.16
C ASP A 123 22.51 10.57 -20.65
N ASP A 124 22.88 10.53 -19.35
CA ASP A 124 23.46 9.34 -18.75
C ASP A 124 22.43 8.21 -18.71
N LEU A 125 21.17 8.50 -18.36
CA LEU A 125 20.11 7.48 -18.39
C LEU A 125 19.95 6.88 -19.80
N ALA A 126 19.97 7.70 -20.85
CA ALA A 126 19.89 7.22 -22.22
C ALA A 126 21.08 6.31 -22.60
N LYS A 127 22.32 6.66 -22.18
CA LYS A 127 23.51 5.83 -22.37
C LYS A 127 23.43 4.52 -21.60
N ILE A 128 22.97 4.57 -20.34
CA ILE A 128 22.81 3.37 -19.50
C ILE A 128 21.75 2.44 -20.10
N GLU A 129 20.62 2.95 -20.53
CA GLU A 129 19.55 2.17 -21.16
C GLU A 129 20.04 1.47 -22.44
N LYS A 130 20.76 2.19 -23.29
CA LYS A 130 21.41 1.60 -24.47
C LYS A 130 22.37 0.48 -24.09
N LYS A 131 23.20 0.70 -23.06
CA LYS A 131 24.16 -0.29 -22.57
C LYS A 131 23.45 -1.53 -21.99
N MET A 132 22.35 -1.35 -21.29
CA MET A 132 21.52 -2.46 -20.81
C MET A 132 21.02 -3.33 -21.98
N HIS A 133 20.55 -2.71 -23.08
CA HIS A 133 20.14 -3.46 -24.29
C HIS A 133 21.31 -4.21 -24.92
N GLU A 134 22.51 -3.62 -24.98
CA GLU A 134 23.72 -4.29 -25.47
C GLU A 134 24.08 -5.51 -24.61
N LEU A 135 24.01 -5.40 -23.30
CA LEU A 135 24.29 -6.52 -22.37
C LEU A 135 23.18 -7.60 -22.42
N ALA A 136 21.93 -7.19 -22.53
CA ALA A 136 20.82 -8.12 -22.68
C ALA A 136 20.94 -8.98 -23.96
N ALA A 137 21.36 -8.36 -25.07
CA ALA A 137 21.57 -9.04 -26.35
C ALA A 137 22.72 -10.07 -26.34
N GLN A 138 23.67 -9.95 -25.38
CA GLN A 138 24.77 -10.89 -25.21
C GLN A 138 24.37 -12.21 -24.54
N ASP A 139 23.14 -12.33 -24.05
CA ASP A 139 22.62 -13.55 -23.38
C ASP A 139 23.50 -13.98 -22.19
N LEU A 140 23.91 -13.03 -21.36
CA LEU A 140 24.80 -13.28 -20.23
C LEU A 140 24.08 -14.13 -19.17
N PRO A 141 24.67 -15.23 -18.70
CA PRO A 141 24.09 -16.05 -17.66
C PRO A 141 24.13 -15.34 -16.31
N ASN A 142 23.06 -15.52 -15.51
CA ASN A 142 23.08 -15.19 -14.11
C ASN A 142 23.50 -16.44 -13.31
N GLU A 143 24.67 -16.40 -12.71
CA GLU A 143 25.23 -17.53 -12.00
C GLU A 143 25.44 -17.23 -10.53
N ARG A 144 24.92 -18.12 -9.68
CA ARG A 144 25.13 -18.08 -8.25
C ARG A 144 26.49 -18.65 -7.88
N LYS A 145 27.25 -17.92 -7.04
CA LYS A 145 28.52 -18.38 -6.47
C LYS A 145 28.45 -18.25 -4.95
N LEU A 146 28.99 -19.24 -4.25
CA LEU A 146 29.19 -19.17 -2.81
C LEU A 146 30.66 -18.83 -2.56
N ILE A 147 30.90 -17.76 -1.84
CA ILE A 147 32.24 -17.22 -1.54
C ILE A 147 32.38 -17.15 -0.01
N PRO A 148 33.53 -17.55 0.57
CA PRO A 148 33.77 -17.36 2.00
C PRO A 148 33.63 -15.88 2.40
N LYS A 149 32.99 -15.59 3.53
CA LYS A 149 32.75 -14.21 3.99
C LYS A 149 34.02 -13.33 4.03
N PRO A 150 35.18 -13.81 4.49
CA PRO A 150 36.42 -13.02 4.45
C PRO A 150 36.85 -12.65 3.01
N GLU A 151 36.72 -13.57 2.06
CA GLU A 151 37.05 -13.35 0.65
C GLU A 151 36.08 -12.34 0.00
N ALA A 152 34.78 -12.43 0.34
CA ALA A 152 33.77 -11.49 -0.08
C ALA A 152 34.06 -10.05 0.38
N LEU A 153 34.47 -9.88 1.64
CA LEU A 153 34.89 -8.59 2.18
C LEU A 153 36.15 -8.06 1.52
N ASP A 154 37.14 -8.92 1.27
CA ASP A 154 38.38 -8.54 0.60
C ASP A 154 38.13 -8.08 -0.85
N LEU A 155 37.24 -8.77 -1.58
CA LEU A 155 36.83 -8.38 -2.93
C LEU A 155 36.25 -6.95 -2.95
N TYR A 156 35.32 -6.64 -2.02
CA TYR A 156 34.71 -5.33 -1.96
C TYR A 156 35.64 -4.23 -1.41
N LYS A 157 36.52 -4.55 -0.48
CA LYS A 157 37.55 -3.62 -0.01
C LYS A 157 38.51 -3.22 -1.14
N LYS A 158 38.99 -4.18 -1.94
CA LYS A 158 39.85 -3.93 -3.10
C LYS A 158 39.21 -3.05 -4.17
N SER A 159 37.90 -3.20 -4.38
CA SER A 159 37.10 -2.39 -5.32
C SER A 159 36.51 -1.14 -4.69
N ASN A 160 36.82 -0.80 -3.45
CA ASN A 160 36.31 0.36 -2.70
C ASN A 160 34.77 0.44 -2.63
N GLN A 161 34.11 -0.73 -2.54
CA GLN A 161 32.64 -0.84 -2.46
C GLN A 161 32.18 -0.83 -0.99
N ILE A 162 32.23 0.33 -0.35
CA ILE A 162 32.04 0.50 1.11
C ILE A 162 30.67 0.01 1.58
N PHE A 163 29.59 0.34 0.83
CA PHE A 163 28.23 -0.07 1.21
C PHE A 163 28.02 -1.58 1.07
N LYS A 164 28.71 -2.22 0.10
CA LYS A 164 28.67 -3.68 -0.06
C LYS A 164 29.43 -4.38 1.07
N CYS A 165 30.55 -3.82 1.55
CA CYS A 165 31.20 -4.33 2.75
C CYS A 165 30.26 -4.31 3.95
N GLU A 166 29.60 -3.18 4.20
CA GLU A 166 28.65 -3.01 5.29
C GLU A 166 27.48 -4.00 5.18
N LEU A 167 26.91 -4.18 3.98
CA LEU A 167 25.83 -5.14 3.75
C LEU A 167 26.26 -6.60 4.00
N VAL A 168 27.48 -6.99 3.59
CA VAL A 168 28.00 -8.33 3.86
C VAL A 168 28.24 -8.54 5.35
N GLU A 169 28.77 -7.54 6.06
CA GLU A 169 28.97 -7.61 7.51
C GLU A 169 27.67 -7.80 8.27
N GLU A 170 26.62 -7.06 7.91
CA GLU A 170 25.33 -7.05 8.61
C GLU A 170 24.40 -8.22 8.21
N LYS A 171 24.35 -8.55 6.91
CA LYS A 171 23.34 -9.48 6.38
C LYS A 171 23.85 -10.91 6.18
N ALA A 172 25.18 -11.12 6.13
CA ALA A 172 25.74 -12.46 5.99
C ALA A 172 25.92 -13.09 7.37
N THR A 173 24.98 -13.93 7.78
CA THR A 173 25.03 -14.71 9.03
C THR A 173 25.83 -16.00 8.87
N GLU A 174 25.91 -16.54 7.64
CA GLU A 174 26.58 -17.77 7.30
C GLU A 174 28.05 -17.57 6.92
N PRO A 175 28.92 -18.59 7.11
CA PRO A 175 30.32 -18.53 6.69
C PRO A 175 30.51 -18.36 5.18
N MET A 176 29.57 -18.87 4.38
CA MET A 176 29.55 -18.75 2.92
C MET A 176 28.50 -17.72 2.50
N VAL A 177 28.91 -16.81 1.64
CA VAL A 177 28.08 -15.68 1.19
C VAL A 177 27.69 -15.89 -0.27
N SER A 178 26.41 -15.69 -0.57
CA SER A 178 25.87 -15.82 -1.92
C SER A 178 26.14 -14.58 -2.74
N PHE A 179 26.73 -14.78 -3.91
CA PHE A 179 26.97 -13.79 -4.97
C PHE A 179 26.31 -14.22 -6.27
N TYR A 180 25.96 -13.25 -7.09
CA TYR A 180 25.54 -13.48 -8.47
C TYR A 180 26.43 -12.76 -9.45
N THR A 181 26.77 -13.43 -10.53
CA THR A 181 27.51 -12.83 -11.65
C THR A 181 26.59 -12.65 -12.84
N THR A 182 26.68 -11.48 -13.50
CA THR A 182 26.06 -11.18 -14.81
C THR A 182 27.18 -10.65 -15.71
N GLY A 183 27.73 -11.50 -16.54
CA GLY A 183 28.93 -11.20 -17.31
C GLY A 183 30.11 -10.88 -16.38
N LYS A 184 30.67 -9.67 -16.49
CA LYS A 184 31.76 -9.18 -15.63
C LYS A 184 31.31 -8.60 -14.29
N PHE A 185 30.02 -8.31 -14.17
CA PHE A 185 29.43 -7.77 -12.95
C PHE A 185 29.24 -8.87 -11.91
N ILE A 186 29.62 -8.57 -10.66
CA ILE A 186 29.42 -9.45 -9.50
C ILE A 186 28.80 -8.68 -8.36
N ASP A 187 27.79 -9.22 -7.73
CA ASP A 187 27.09 -8.58 -6.61
C ASP A 187 26.72 -9.55 -5.49
N PHE A 188 26.81 -9.07 -4.25
CA PHE A 188 26.27 -9.74 -3.06
C PHE A 188 24.75 -9.77 -3.15
N CYS A 189 24.17 -10.93 -3.31
CA CYS A 189 22.75 -11.11 -3.50
C CYS A 189 22.28 -12.48 -3.01
N ARG A 190 21.09 -12.54 -2.43
CA ARG A 190 20.47 -13.79 -2.00
C ARG A 190 19.76 -14.52 -3.14
N GLY A 191 19.45 -13.81 -4.22
CA GLY A 191 18.64 -14.35 -5.33
C GLY A 191 17.17 -14.51 -4.98
N PRO A 192 16.42 -15.33 -5.76
CA PRO A 192 16.88 -15.93 -7.04
C PRO A 192 16.94 -14.95 -8.20
N HIS A 193 17.52 -15.40 -9.32
CA HIS A 193 17.56 -14.70 -10.59
C HIS A 193 17.04 -15.56 -11.74
N ILE A 194 16.55 -14.91 -12.80
CA ILE A 194 16.25 -15.61 -14.06
C ILE A 194 17.54 -16.13 -14.71
N PRO A 195 17.47 -17.16 -15.58
CA PRO A 195 18.66 -17.85 -16.09
C PRO A 195 19.69 -16.98 -16.83
N SER A 196 19.23 -15.99 -17.59
CA SER A 196 20.11 -15.10 -18.35
C SER A 196 19.47 -13.75 -18.66
N THR A 197 20.29 -12.81 -19.14
CA THR A 197 19.85 -11.45 -19.49
C THR A 197 18.98 -11.39 -20.76
N LYS A 198 19.00 -12.41 -21.63
CA LYS A 198 18.31 -12.45 -22.92
C LYS A 198 16.81 -12.15 -22.83
N ARG A 199 16.18 -12.54 -21.72
CA ARG A 199 14.74 -12.30 -21.50
C ARG A 199 14.42 -10.85 -21.16
N ILE A 200 15.41 -10.05 -20.71
CA ILE A 200 15.22 -8.66 -20.25
C ILE A 200 15.32 -7.74 -21.46
N GLN A 201 14.23 -7.65 -22.24
CA GLN A 201 14.18 -6.84 -23.46
C GLN A 201 13.29 -5.60 -23.29
N ALA A 202 12.18 -5.74 -22.56
CA ALA A 202 11.18 -4.70 -22.38
C ALA A 202 11.39 -3.98 -21.03
N PHE A 203 12.19 -2.93 -21.03
CA PHE A 203 12.47 -2.10 -19.84
C PHE A 203 12.62 -0.63 -20.23
N LYS A 204 12.47 0.26 -19.24
CA LYS A 204 12.67 1.70 -19.39
C LYS A 204 13.26 2.28 -18.10
N LEU A 205 14.32 3.07 -18.23
CA LEU A 205 14.78 3.92 -17.14
C LEU A 205 13.88 5.14 -17.00
N MET A 206 13.42 5.43 -15.79
CA MET A 206 12.37 6.43 -15.56
C MET A 206 12.94 7.76 -15.08
N ASN A 207 13.59 7.78 -13.94
CA ASN A 207 14.13 8.98 -13.31
C ASN A 207 15.22 8.64 -12.29
N VAL A 208 15.91 9.68 -11.84
CA VAL A 208 16.86 9.64 -10.73
C VAL A 208 16.29 10.42 -9.56
N ALA A 209 16.43 9.89 -8.34
CA ALA A 209 16.09 10.58 -7.11
C ALA A 209 17.19 10.38 -6.06
N GLY A 210 17.39 11.37 -5.19
CA GLY A 210 18.25 11.24 -4.01
C GLY A 210 17.60 10.33 -2.97
N ALA A 211 18.40 9.47 -2.34
CA ALA A 211 17.96 8.65 -1.22
C ALA A 211 19.11 8.51 -0.21
N TYR A 212 18.83 8.76 1.07
CA TYR A 212 19.83 8.53 2.11
C TYR A 212 20.05 7.03 2.30
N TRP A 213 21.31 6.63 2.46
CA TRP A 213 21.67 5.25 2.72
C TRP A 213 20.90 4.70 3.93
N LYS A 214 20.22 3.56 3.75
CA LYS A 214 19.34 2.94 4.75
C LYS A 214 18.19 3.85 5.25
N GLY A 215 17.82 4.89 4.50
CA GLY A 215 16.75 5.79 4.87
C GLY A 215 17.04 6.74 6.04
N GLN A 216 18.29 6.89 6.47
CA GLN A 216 18.67 7.73 7.59
C GLN A 216 19.33 9.03 7.10
N GLU A 217 18.80 10.19 7.47
CA GLU A 217 19.25 11.51 7.03
C GLU A 217 20.73 11.84 7.39
N GLY A 218 21.29 11.17 8.39
CA GLY A 218 22.71 11.31 8.76
C GLY A 218 23.69 10.53 7.86
N ASN A 219 23.19 9.65 7.00
CA ASN A 219 24.02 8.83 6.11
C ASN A 219 24.25 9.51 4.76
N PRO A 220 25.27 9.05 3.98
CA PRO A 220 25.51 9.55 2.63
C PRO A 220 24.25 9.49 1.75
N GLN A 221 24.03 10.53 0.95
CA GLN A 221 22.96 10.57 -0.01
C GLN A 221 23.40 9.87 -1.31
N LEU A 222 22.71 8.78 -1.66
CA LEU A 222 22.89 8.03 -2.89
C LEU A 222 21.92 8.52 -3.96
N GLN A 223 22.24 8.20 -5.20
CA GLN A 223 21.38 8.43 -6.36
C GLN A 223 20.69 7.12 -6.72
N ARG A 224 19.37 7.12 -6.66
CA ARG A 224 18.53 5.97 -6.97
C ARG A 224 17.98 6.11 -8.38
N ILE A 225 18.38 5.21 -9.28
CA ILE A 225 17.83 5.13 -10.64
C ILE A 225 16.61 4.21 -10.60
N TYR A 226 15.44 4.76 -10.86
CA TYR A 226 14.20 4.02 -10.99
C TYR A 226 13.98 3.52 -12.41
N ALA A 227 13.48 2.31 -12.54
CA ALA A 227 13.22 1.67 -13.81
C ALA A 227 11.99 0.74 -13.73
N VAL A 228 11.42 0.45 -14.89
CA VAL A 228 10.35 -0.52 -15.05
C VAL A 228 10.79 -1.62 -16.02
N ALA A 229 10.33 -2.86 -15.79
CA ALA A 229 10.55 -3.96 -16.70
C ALA A 229 9.33 -4.90 -16.74
N PHE A 230 9.05 -5.43 -17.93
CA PHE A 230 7.95 -6.32 -18.23
C PHE A 230 8.43 -7.45 -19.12
N PHE A 231 7.66 -8.53 -19.20
CA PHE A 231 8.03 -9.65 -20.05
C PHE A 231 7.93 -9.32 -21.55
N THR A 232 7.00 -8.42 -21.92
CA THR A 232 6.76 -8.04 -23.30
C THR A 232 6.81 -6.53 -23.53
N GLN A 233 7.21 -6.10 -24.74
CA GLN A 233 7.19 -4.70 -25.14
C GLN A 233 5.77 -4.11 -25.07
N LYS A 234 4.75 -4.90 -25.41
CA LYS A 234 3.34 -4.49 -25.34
C LYS A 234 2.92 -4.10 -23.92
N GLU A 235 3.36 -4.86 -22.92
CA GLU A 235 3.09 -4.56 -21.50
C GLU A 235 3.81 -3.28 -21.05
N LEU A 236 5.08 -3.13 -21.46
CA LEU A 236 5.85 -1.92 -21.19
C LEU A 236 5.18 -0.68 -21.82
N ASP A 237 4.82 -0.74 -23.08
CA ASP A 237 4.16 0.37 -23.79
C ASP A 237 2.82 0.73 -23.14
N ALA A 238 2.03 -0.26 -22.76
CA ALA A 238 0.77 -0.05 -22.04
C ALA A 238 0.99 0.59 -20.67
N HIS A 239 2.08 0.22 -19.97
CA HIS A 239 2.44 0.82 -18.70
C HIS A 239 2.91 2.27 -18.86
N LEU A 240 3.77 2.56 -19.83
CA LEU A 240 4.24 3.92 -20.12
C LEU A 240 3.10 4.83 -20.54
N HIS A 241 2.19 4.33 -21.39
CA HIS A 241 0.98 5.08 -21.76
C HIS A 241 0.11 5.40 -20.55
N ARG A 242 -0.08 4.45 -19.61
CA ARG A 242 -0.81 4.72 -18.36
C ARG A 242 -0.15 5.81 -17.51
N ILE A 243 1.19 5.81 -17.42
CA ILE A 243 1.92 6.85 -16.68
C ILE A 243 1.72 8.22 -17.34
N GLU A 244 1.76 8.29 -18.66
CA GLU A 244 1.57 9.54 -19.41
C GLU A 244 0.13 10.07 -19.26
N GLU A 245 -0.86 9.19 -19.37
CA GLU A 245 -2.25 9.54 -19.10
C GLU A 245 -2.46 9.97 -17.65
N ALA A 246 -1.78 9.33 -16.68
CA ALA A 246 -1.81 9.77 -15.29
C ALA A 246 -1.29 11.19 -15.11
N LYS A 247 -0.19 11.54 -15.77
CA LYS A 247 0.37 12.91 -15.75
C LYS A 247 -0.56 13.92 -16.42
N ARG A 248 -1.21 13.53 -17.53
CA ARG A 248 -2.16 14.38 -18.25
C ARG A 248 -3.40 14.67 -17.40
N ARG A 249 -3.87 13.67 -16.62
CA ARG A 249 -5.05 13.73 -15.74
C ARG A 249 -4.71 14.17 -14.31
N ASP A 250 -3.50 14.64 -14.06
CA ASP A 250 -3.12 15.08 -12.72
C ASP A 250 -3.96 16.31 -12.30
N HIS A 251 -4.69 16.16 -11.20
CA HIS A 251 -5.58 17.21 -10.69
C HIS A 251 -4.84 18.51 -10.37
N ARG A 252 -3.54 18.47 -10.04
CA ARG A 252 -2.72 19.67 -9.80
C ARG A 252 -2.51 20.46 -11.08
N LYS A 253 -2.35 19.77 -12.21
CA LYS A 253 -2.26 20.38 -13.53
C LYS A 253 -3.61 20.91 -13.99
N LEU A 254 -4.64 20.04 -13.96
CA LEU A 254 -5.99 20.39 -14.37
C LEU A 254 -6.60 21.50 -13.50
N GLY A 255 -6.33 21.49 -12.19
CA GLY A 255 -6.80 22.50 -11.25
C GLY A 255 -6.32 23.90 -11.60
N VAL A 256 -5.05 24.01 -12.01
CA VAL A 256 -4.45 25.29 -12.47
C VAL A 256 -4.97 25.68 -13.86
N GLU A 257 -4.94 24.75 -14.83
CA GLU A 257 -5.37 25.01 -16.21
C GLU A 257 -6.85 25.42 -16.31
N LEU A 258 -7.71 24.84 -15.48
CA LEU A 258 -9.15 25.11 -15.45
C LEU A 258 -9.55 26.18 -14.44
N ASP A 259 -8.61 26.68 -13.65
CA ASP A 259 -8.84 27.66 -12.58
C ASP A 259 -9.86 27.16 -11.53
N LEU A 260 -9.62 25.96 -10.99
CA LEU A 260 -10.53 25.30 -10.05
C LEU A 260 -10.19 25.62 -8.59
N PHE A 261 -8.90 25.62 -8.25
CA PHE A 261 -8.41 25.84 -6.89
C PHE A 261 -6.96 26.31 -6.88
N SER A 262 -6.53 26.82 -5.73
CA SER A 262 -5.12 27.15 -5.47
C SER A 262 -4.72 26.82 -4.04
N ILE A 263 -3.41 26.77 -3.79
CA ILE A 263 -2.77 26.75 -2.49
C ILE A 263 -1.96 28.05 -2.39
N GLN A 264 -2.26 28.88 -1.40
CA GLN A 264 -1.62 30.19 -1.22
C GLN A 264 -0.54 30.09 -0.13
N GLU A 265 0.66 30.59 -0.41
CA GLU A 265 1.77 30.57 0.55
C GLU A 265 1.43 31.37 1.83
N GLU A 266 0.73 32.46 1.69
CA GLU A 266 0.31 33.34 2.80
C GLU A 266 -0.63 32.64 3.78
N ALA A 267 -1.45 31.70 3.31
CA ALA A 267 -2.34 30.91 4.14
C ALA A 267 -1.67 29.66 4.73
N GLY A 268 -0.60 29.22 4.08
CA GLY A 268 0.15 28.02 4.42
C GLY A 268 -0.18 26.77 3.59
N PRO A 269 0.74 25.80 3.55
CA PRO A 269 0.62 24.63 2.70
C PRO A 269 -0.49 23.69 3.18
N GLY A 270 -1.18 23.05 2.22
CA GLY A 270 -2.24 22.06 2.48
C GLY A 270 -3.59 22.68 2.87
N LEU A 271 -3.78 23.98 2.66
CA LEU A 271 -5.05 24.68 2.80
C LEU A 271 -5.54 25.12 1.41
N ILE A 272 -6.71 24.63 1.02
CA ILE A 272 -7.21 24.76 -0.36
C ILE A 272 -8.16 25.92 -0.49
N PHE A 273 -7.90 26.78 -1.45
CA PHE A 273 -8.77 27.88 -1.89
C PHE A 273 -9.52 27.45 -3.13
N TRP A 274 -10.83 27.30 -3.02
CA TRP A 274 -11.69 26.97 -4.17
C TRP A 274 -12.03 28.23 -4.96
N HIS A 275 -11.70 28.22 -6.24
CA HIS A 275 -12.02 29.31 -7.16
C HIS A 275 -13.49 29.18 -7.64
N PRO A 276 -14.07 30.20 -8.30
CA PRO A 276 -15.50 30.18 -8.63
C PRO A 276 -15.98 28.93 -9.36
N LYS A 277 -15.20 28.42 -10.33
CA LYS A 277 -15.56 27.20 -11.06
C LYS A 277 -15.49 25.96 -10.17
N GLY A 278 -14.40 25.80 -9.42
CA GLY A 278 -14.22 24.70 -8.48
C GLY A 278 -15.25 24.73 -7.36
N GLY A 279 -15.56 25.93 -6.83
CA GLY A 279 -16.61 26.12 -5.84
C GLY A 279 -18.00 25.73 -6.35
N LEU A 280 -18.28 26.01 -7.63
CA LEU A 280 -19.54 25.58 -8.24
C LEU A 280 -19.65 24.06 -8.41
N ILE A 281 -18.57 23.40 -8.87
CA ILE A 281 -18.51 21.93 -8.96
C ILE A 281 -18.74 21.33 -7.57
N ARG A 282 -18.01 21.81 -6.57
CA ARG A 282 -18.16 21.36 -5.18
C ARG A 282 -19.59 21.53 -4.68
N LYS A 283 -20.22 22.69 -4.91
CA LYS A 283 -21.61 22.95 -4.54
C LYS A 283 -22.57 21.93 -5.16
N ILE A 284 -22.44 21.63 -6.44
CA ILE A 284 -23.30 20.68 -7.15
C ILE A 284 -23.20 19.28 -6.50
N VAL A 285 -21.98 18.84 -6.21
CA VAL A 285 -21.75 17.53 -5.55
C VAL A 285 -22.30 17.52 -4.13
N GLU A 286 -22.06 18.58 -3.35
CA GLU A 286 -22.55 18.70 -1.99
C GLU A 286 -24.08 18.72 -1.92
N ASP A 287 -24.74 19.43 -2.82
CA ASP A 287 -26.21 19.49 -2.86
C ASP A 287 -26.81 18.13 -3.19
N TRP A 288 -26.25 17.45 -4.20
CA TRP A 288 -26.66 16.09 -4.53
C TRP A 288 -26.47 15.12 -3.35
N LEU A 289 -25.34 15.18 -2.65
CA LEU A 289 -25.09 14.34 -1.47
C LEU A 289 -26.08 14.63 -0.33
N ARG A 290 -26.40 15.90 -0.06
CA ARG A 290 -27.40 16.27 0.96
C ARG A 290 -28.78 15.68 0.62
N GLU A 291 -29.19 15.75 -0.64
CA GLU A 291 -30.46 15.14 -1.07
C GLU A 291 -30.44 13.62 -0.89
N GLU A 292 -29.35 12.95 -1.28
CA GLU A 292 -29.20 11.50 -1.14
C GLU A 292 -29.16 11.06 0.34
N LEU A 293 -28.54 11.83 1.21
CA LEU A 293 -28.54 11.61 2.65
C LEU A 293 -29.96 11.69 3.23
N LEU A 294 -30.69 12.76 2.92
CA LEU A 294 -32.05 12.94 3.38
C LEU A 294 -32.99 11.83 2.90
N LYS A 295 -32.90 11.41 1.62
CA LYS A 295 -33.65 10.28 1.05
C LYS A 295 -33.41 8.97 1.80
N ARG A 296 -32.23 8.78 2.38
CA ARG A 296 -31.83 7.57 3.14
C ARG A 296 -32.06 7.70 4.64
N GLY A 297 -32.76 8.76 5.07
CA GLY A 297 -33.14 8.98 6.47
C GLY A 297 -31.98 9.42 7.36
N TYR A 298 -31.01 10.15 6.82
CA TYR A 298 -30.00 10.85 7.64
C TYR A 298 -30.48 12.23 8.03
N ASP A 299 -30.23 12.62 9.27
CA ASP A 299 -30.41 13.98 9.77
C ASP A 299 -29.13 14.80 9.53
N LEU A 300 -29.25 15.94 8.85
CA LEU A 300 -28.13 16.84 8.62
C LEU A 300 -27.82 17.65 9.87
N VAL A 301 -26.58 17.65 10.28
CA VAL A 301 -26.08 18.38 11.45
C VAL A 301 -24.86 19.26 11.10
N TYR A 302 -24.54 20.21 11.97
CA TYR A 302 -23.38 21.08 11.85
C TYR A 302 -22.70 21.18 13.20
N THR A 303 -21.40 20.92 13.27
CA THR A 303 -20.62 20.98 14.51
C THR A 303 -19.56 22.08 14.48
N PRO A 304 -19.21 22.69 15.62
CA PRO A 304 -18.18 23.72 15.68
C PRO A 304 -16.81 23.22 15.18
N HIS A 305 -16.04 24.08 14.55
CA HIS A 305 -14.69 23.78 14.07
C HIS A 305 -13.65 23.68 15.19
N ILE A 306 -13.91 24.37 16.32
CA ILE A 306 -13.08 24.35 17.52
C ILE A 306 -13.90 23.90 18.71
N MET A 307 -13.33 23.05 19.55
CA MET A 307 -13.97 22.53 20.75
C MET A 307 -12.94 22.39 21.86
N ARG A 308 -13.39 22.31 23.13
CA ARG A 308 -12.48 22.16 24.29
C ARG A 308 -11.61 20.91 24.13
N LEU A 309 -10.34 21.03 24.51
CA LEU A 309 -9.36 19.94 24.43
C LEU A 309 -9.79 18.70 25.25
N ASP A 310 -10.52 18.89 26.34
CA ASP A 310 -11.01 17.80 27.19
C ASP A 310 -11.95 16.82 26.45
N LEU A 311 -12.67 17.30 25.43
CA LEU A 311 -13.47 16.44 24.55
C LEU A 311 -12.61 15.40 23.84
N TRP A 312 -11.43 15.82 23.40
CA TRP A 312 -10.45 14.98 22.68
C TRP A 312 -9.70 14.04 23.63
N LYS A 313 -9.54 14.41 24.90
CA LYS A 313 -9.06 13.50 25.95
C LYS A 313 -10.10 12.40 26.22
N THR A 314 -11.38 12.77 26.37
CA THR A 314 -12.48 11.83 26.58
C THR A 314 -12.58 10.82 25.44
N SER A 315 -12.51 11.27 24.21
CA SER A 315 -12.57 10.40 23.02
C SER A 315 -11.31 9.56 22.81
N GLY A 316 -10.17 9.89 23.46
CA GLY A 316 -8.90 9.20 23.32
C GLY A 316 -8.01 9.68 22.17
N HIS A 317 -8.44 10.68 21.40
CA HIS A 317 -7.64 11.21 20.29
C HIS A 317 -6.29 11.76 20.75
N THR A 318 -6.21 12.37 21.92
CA THR A 318 -4.95 12.86 22.50
C THR A 318 -3.93 11.76 22.80
N ASN A 319 -4.35 10.50 22.91
CA ASN A 319 -3.48 9.36 23.18
C ASN A 319 -3.02 8.68 21.89
N PHE A 320 -3.94 8.45 20.95
CA PHE A 320 -3.69 7.65 19.75
C PHE A 320 -3.50 8.47 18.47
N TYR A 321 -3.85 9.77 18.48
CA TYR A 321 -3.88 10.61 17.29
C TYR A 321 -3.17 11.97 17.46
N LYS A 322 -2.44 12.13 18.54
CA LYS A 322 -1.81 13.41 18.95
C LYS A 322 -0.93 14.03 17.87
N ASP A 323 -0.14 13.22 17.20
CA ASP A 323 0.82 13.69 16.18
C ASP A 323 0.16 14.24 14.91
N SER A 324 -1.12 13.91 14.71
CA SER A 324 -1.94 14.42 13.62
C SER A 324 -2.87 15.57 14.01
N MET A 325 -2.73 16.11 15.22
CA MET A 325 -3.54 17.24 15.71
C MET A 325 -2.74 18.54 15.67
N PHE A 326 -3.39 19.64 15.28
CA PHE A 326 -2.82 20.97 15.47
C PHE A 326 -2.60 21.26 16.96
N GLY A 327 -1.72 22.20 17.29
CA GLY A 327 -1.55 22.67 18.65
C GLY A 327 -2.86 23.28 19.20
N ALA A 328 -3.14 23.04 20.48
CA ALA A 328 -4.28 23.67 21.13
C ALA A 328 -4.05 25.19 21.31
N VAL A 329 -5.14 25.95 21.29
CA VAL A 329 -5.14 27.40 21.50
C VAL A 329 -5.80 27.69 22.83
N GLU A 330 -5.10 28.44 23.73
CA GLU A 330 -5.67 28.89 25.01
C GLU A 330 -6.62 30.06 24.80
N VAL A 331 -7.85 29.92 25.31
CA VAL A 331 -8.86 31.00 25.35
C VAL A 331 -9.45 31.03 26.74
N GLU A 332 -9.37 32.17 27.44
CA GLU A 332 -9.95 32.36 28.77
C GLU A 332 -9.54 31.23 29.78
N LYS A 333 -8.26 30.86 29.80
CA LYS A 333 -7.69 29.77 30.63
C LYS A 333 -8.23 28.37 30.34
N ALA A 334 -8.80 28.15 29.17
CA ALA A 334 -9.21 26.84 28.68
C ALA A 334 -8.57 26.54 27.30
N ASP A 335 -8.11 25.32 27.13
CA ASP A 335 -7.54 24.89 25.87
C ASP A 335 -8.64 24.49 24.87
N TYR A 336 -8.55 25.00 23.67
CA TYR A 336 -9.40 24.68 22.54
C TYR A 336 -8.59 24.04 21.43
N GLN A 337 -9.20 23.10 20.74
CA GLN A 337 -8.58 22.28 19.68
C GLN A 337 -9.38 22.41 18.39
N LEU A 338 -8.68 22.61 17.25
CA LEU A 338 -9.29 22.40 15.92
C LEU A 338 -9.68 20.94 15.79
N LYS A 339 -10.92 20.67 15.32
CA LYS A 339 -11.42 19.30 15.19
C LYS A 339 -10.66 18.51 14.13
N PRO A 340 -9.98 17.39 14.48
CA PRO A 340 -9.36 16.48 13.53
C PRO A 340 -10.37 15.47 12.94
N MET A 341 -11.54 15.33 13.58
CA MET A 341 -12.65 14.44 13.23
C MET A 341 -13.99 15.04 13.67
N ASN A 342 -15.12 14.55 13.13
CA ASN A 342 -16.45 15.05 13.46
C ASN A 342 -17.15 14.20 14.55
N CYS A 343 -16.71 12.97 14.77
CA CYS A 343 -17.36 11.99 15.64
C CYS A 343 -17.68 12.50 17.06
N PRO A 344 -16.79 13.18 17.81
CA PRO A 344 -17.16 13.68 19.14
C PRO A 344 -18.27 14.72 19.12
N GLY A 345 -18.36 15.53 18.04
CA GLY A 345 -19.46 16.50 17.86
C GLY A 345 -20.81 15.82 17.70
N HIS A 346 -20.89 14.79 16.83
CA HIS A 346 -22.12 14.01 16.62
C HIS A 346 -22.53 13.24 17.89
N ILE A 347 -21.55 12.73 18.64
CA ILE A 347 -21.78 12.08 19.94
C ILE A 347 -22.45 13.04 20.93
N LEU A 348 -21.99 14.31 21.01
CA LEU A 348 -22.60 15.32 21.88
C LEU A 348 -24.05 15.63 21.45
N ILE A 349 -24.33 15.66 20.15
CA ILE A 349 -25.70 15.83 19.63
C ILE A 349 -26.58 14.63 20.02
N TYR A 350 -26.08 13.40 19.85
CA TYR A 350 -26.80 12.21 20.30
C TYR A 350 -27.10 12.28 21.81
N LYS A 351 -26.10 12.63 22.62
CA LYS A 351 -26.17 12.68 24.09
C LYS A 351 -27.05 13.80 24.62
N SER A 352 -27.37 14.81 23.80
CA SER A 352 -28.19 15.97 24.23
C SER A 352 -29.63 15.62 24.62
N LYS A 353 -30.11 14.42 24.26
CA LYS A 353 -31.47 13.92 24.56
C LYS A 353 -31.40 12.48 25.06
N LEU A 354 -32.30 12.12 25.98
CA LEU A 354 -32.52 10.71 26.31
C LEU A 354 -33.18 10.03 25.11
N ARG A 355 -32.61 8.92 24.67
CA ARG A 355 -33.10 8.14 23.51
C ARG A 355 -33.81 6.88 23.97
N SER A 356 -34.84 6.47 23.23
CA SER A 356 -35.50 5.18 23.34
C SER A 356 -35.04 4.25 22.22
N TYR A 357 -35.17 2.94 22.39
CA TYR A 357 -34.95 1.96 21.34
C TYR A 357 -35.79 2.23 20.06
N ARG A 358 -36.94 2.93 20.19
CA ARG A 358 -37.80 3.35 19.07
C ARG A 358 -37.19 4.50 18.26
N ASP A 359 -36.26 5.26 18.83
CA ASP A 359 -35.57 6.34 18.13
C ASP A 359 -34.41 5.81 17.29
N LEU A 360 -33.96 4.55 17.53
CA LEU A 360 -32.83 3.96 16.88
C LEU A 360 -33.20 3.20 15.59
N PRO A 361 -32.43 3.29 14.53
CA PRO A 361 -31.12 3.94 14.45
C PRO A 361 -31.22 5.47 14.30
N VAL A 362 -30.34 6.20 14.97
CA VAL A 362 -30.14 7.64 14.77
C VAL A 362 -28.98 7.83 13.80
N ARG A 363 -29.23 8.42 12.64
CA ARG A 363 -28.24 8.63 11.57
C ARG A 363 -27.94 10.12 11.42
N LEU A 364 -26.80 10.59 11.95
CA LEU A 364 -26.35 11.98 11.84
C LEU A 364 -25.31 12.11 10.73
N ALA A 365 -25.49 13.08 9.83
CA ALA A 365 -24.56 13.34 8.74
C ALA A 365 -24.16 14.80 8.68
N GLU A 366 -22.89 15.05 8.39
CA GLU A 366 -22.31 16.39 8.24
C GLU A 366 -21.38 16.43 7.02
N LEU A 367 -21.49 17.45 6.18
CA LEU A 367 -20.38 17.82 5.31
C LEU A 367 -19.37 18.60 6.17
N GLY A 368 -18.63 17.84 6.95
CA GLY A 368 -17.84 18.35 8.06
C GLY A 368 -16.39 18.65 7.68
N THR A 369 -15.97 19.91 7.86
CA THR A 369 -14.59 20.29 7.66
C THR A 369 -13.76 19.93 8.88
N VAL A 370 -12.64 19.23 8.66
CA VAL A 370 -11.69 18.79 9.69
C VAL A 370 -10.29 19.30 9.37
N TYR A 371 -9.43 19.35 10.41
CA TYR A 371 -8.08 19.87 10.31
C TYR A 371 -7.09 18.89 10.91
N ARG A 372 -6.12 18.47 10.10
CA ARG A 372 -5.08 17.50 10.50
C ARG A 372 -3.70 18.08 10.30
N TYR A 373 -2.85 17.91 11.29
CA TYR A 373 -1.46 18.29 11.19
C TYR A 373 -0.72 17.25 10.33
N GLU A 374 -0.60 17.55 9.04
CA GLU A 374 0.21 16.77 8.12
C GLU A 374 1.58 17.44 7.94
N ARG A 375 2.66 16.65 7.98
CA ARG A 375 4.00 17.17 7.75
C ARG A 375 4.13 17.71 6.31
N SER A 376 4.90 18.79 6.11
CA SER A 376 5.03 19.44 4.80
C SER A 376 5.49 18.48 3.69
N GLY A 377 6.40 17.56 4.01
CA GLY A 377 6.95 16.61 3.03
C GLY A 377 5.98 15.54 2.52
N VAL A 378 4.80 15.37 3.14
CA VAL A 378 3.77 14.41 2.70
C VAL A 378 2.58 15.08 2.00
N LEU A 379 2.51 16.41 1.98
CA LEU A 379 1.43 17.14 1.32
C LEU A 379 1.45 16.90 -0.20
N HIS A 380 0.28 16.65 -0.78
CA HIS A 380 0.18 16.32 -2.20
C HIS A 380 -1.12 16.80 -2.83
N GLY A 381 -1.10 17.97 -3.45
CA GLY A 381 -2.25 18.56 -4.15
C GLY A 381 -3.52 18.56 -3.30
N LEU A 382 -4.60 17.96 -3.81
CA LEU A 382 -5.84 17.73 -3.08
C LEU A 382 -5.85 16.40 -2.31
N LEU A 383 -4.91 15.48 -2.58
CA LEU A 383 -4.93 14.12 -2.03
C LEU A 383 -4.46 14.04 -0.58
N ARG A 384 -3.57 14.96 -0.16
CA ARG A 384 -3.10 15.04 1.22
C ARG A 384 -2.95 16.48 1.64
N VAL A 385 -3.85 16.93 2.47
CA VAL A 385 -4.07 18.34 2.82
C VAL A 385 -4.21 18.49 4.35
N ARG A 386 -4.14 19.72 4.85
CA ARG A 386 -4.31 20.04 6.28
C ARG A 386 -5.73 20.43 6.67
N GLY A 387 -6.54 20.87 5.73
CA GLY A 387 -7.96 21.20 5.92
C GLY A 387 -8.80 20.65 4.80
N PHE A 388 -9.81 19.85 5.11
CA PHE A 388 -10.68 19.21 4.13
C PHE A 388 -12.07 18.93 4.68
N THR A 389 -13.04 18.78 3.79
CA THR A 389 -14.44 18.52 4.13
C THR A 389 -14.75 17.05 3.81
N GLN A 390 -15.29 16.34 4.80
CA GLN A 390 -15.76 14.97 4.66
C GLN A 390 -17.28 14.92 4.57
N ASP A 391 -17.82 13.98 3.80
CA ASP A 391 -19.22 13.57 3.88
C ASP A 391 -19.38 12.55 5.03
N ASP A 392 -19.18 13.02 6.23
CA ASP A 392 -19.06 12.21 7.42
C ASP A 392 -20.42 11.91 8.07
N ALA A 393 -20.66 10.67 8.43
CA ALA A 393 -21.86 10.28 9.13
C ALA A 393 -21.59 9.29 10.26
N HIS A 394 -22.42 9.39 11.30
CA HIS A 394 -22.34 8.53 12.47
C HIS A 394 -23.74 7.99 12.77
N ILE A 395 -23.83 6.67 12.79
CA ILE A 395 -25.06 5.93 12.99
C ILE A 395 -25.01 5.30 14.38
N PHE A 396 -25.96 5.66 15.21
CA PHE A 396 -26.12 5.07 16.55
C PHE A 396 -27.25 4.06 16.48
N CYS A 397 -26.97 2.80 16.77
CA CYS A 397 -27.93 1.70 16.57
C CYS A 397 -27.88 0.67 17.71
N MET A 398 -28.91 -0.16 17.77
CA MET A 398 -28.92 -1.35 18.63
C MET A 398 -28.02 -2.44 18.05
N PRO A 399 -27.53 -3.39 18.86
CA PRO A 399 -26.78 -4.54 18.37
C PRO A 399 -27.49 -5.34 17.27
N SER A 400 -28.81 -5.43 17.34
CA SER A 400 -29.64 -6.12 16.33
C SER A 400 -29.75 -5.39 14.99
N GLN A 401 -29.38 -4.10 14.94
CA GLN A 401 -29.47 -3.27 13.74
C GLN A 401 -28.12 -3.13 13.01
N ILE A 402 -27.01 -3.55 13.63
CA ILE A 402 -25.66 -3.26 13.13
C ILE A 402 -25.43 -3.77 11.70
N GLU A 403 -25.88 -4.98 11.42
CA GLU A 403 -25.68 -5.62 10.13
C GLU A 403 -26.43 -4.89 9.01
N SER A 404 -27.71 -4.53 9.25
CA SER A 404 -28.50 -3.78 8.28
C SER A 404 -27.98 -2.37 8.04
N GLU A 405 -27.43 -1.71 9.07
CA GLU A 405 -26.85 -0.38 8.92
C GLU A 405 -25.53 -0.41 8.15
N VAL A 406 -24.68 -1.42 8.38
CA VAL A 406 -23.45 -1.62 7.59
C VAL A 406 -23.79 -1.92 6.13
N GLU A 407 -24.76 -2.82 5.89
CA GLU A 407 -25.27 -3.14 4.54
C GLU A 407 -25.75 -1.88 3.81
N ALA A 408 -26.58 -1.06 4.46
CA ALA A 408 -27.07 0.20 3.90
C ALA A 408 -25.94 1.19 3.59
N CYS A 409 -24.89 1.23 4.41
CA CYS A 409 -23.71 2.06 4.15
C CYS A 409 -22.93 1.60 2.93
N VAL A 410 -22.72 0.29 2.77
CA VAL A 410 -22.02 -0.29 1.63
C VAL A 410 -22.82 -0.11 0.34
N ASP A 411 -24.13 -0.35 0.36
CA ASP A 411 -25.03 -0.07 -0.78
C ASP A 411 -24.98 1.39 -1.20
N PHE A 412 -24.98 2.30 -0.22
CA PHE A 412 -24.89 3.72 -0.53
C PHE A 412 -23.53 4.07 -1.17
N ALA A 413 -22.43 3.48 -0.71
CA ALA A 413 -21.12 3.66 -1.33
C ALA A 413 -21.13 3.25 -2.81
N PHE A 414 -21.70 2.10 -3.13
CA PHE A 414 -21.79 1.63 -4.51
C PHE A 414 -22.72 2.50 -5.37
N ALA A 415 -23.81 3.00 -4.80
CA ALA A 415 -24.71 3.93 -5.49
C ALA A 415 -23.98 5.24 -5.84
N VAL A 416 -23.17 5.78 -4.92
CA VAL A 416 -22.34 6.96 -5.16
C VAL A 416 -21.32 6.69 -6.26
N MET A 417 -20.54 5.62 -6.18
CA MET A 417 -19.55 5.27 -7.20
C MET A 417 -20.17 5.13 -8.58
N LYS A 418 -21.31 4.44 -8.68
CA LYS A 418 -22.05 4.26 -9.93
C LYS A 418 -22.51 5.61 -10.51
N ASN A 419 -22.97 6.54 -9.67
CA ASN A 419 -23.41 7.86 -10.10
C ASN A 419 -22.25 8.68 -10.72
N PHE A 420 -21.02 8.49 -10.22
CA PHE A 420 -19.83 9.09 -10.80
C PHE A 420 -19.21 8.30 -11.97
N GLY A 421 -19.86 7.21 -12.41
CA GLY A 421 -19.40 6.39 -13.54
C GLY A 421 -18.25 5.45 -13.22
N PHE A 422 -18.02 5.13 -11.94
CA PHE A 422 -17.00 4.17 -11.52
C PHE A 422 -17.59 2.77 -11.39
N GLU A 423 -17.04 1.82 -12.16
CA GLU A 423 -17.50 0.44 -12.22
C GLU A 423 -16.57 -0.56 -11.55
N LYS A 424 -15.28 -0.18 -11.39
CA LYS A 424 -14.25 -1.06 -10.84
C LYS A 424 -13.87 -0.63 -9.43
N PHE A 425 -13.91 -1.58 -8.52
CA PHE A 425 -13.54 -1.36 -7.12
C PHE A 425 -12.93 -2.60 -6.51
N GLU A 426 -12.15 -2.42 -5.46
CA GLU A 426 -11.64 -3.44 -4.56
C GLU A 426 -12.16 -3.17 -3.17
N VAL A 427 -12.45 -4.24 -2.42
CA VAL A 427 -12.94 -4.12 -1.05
C VAL A 427 -11.95 -4.78 -0.10
N GLU A 428 -11.61 -4.08 0.97
CA GLU A 428 -10.75 -4.57 2.03
C GLU A 428 -11.49 -4.57 3.37
N LEU A 429 -11.28 -5.64 4.15
CA LEU A 429 -11.70 -5.72 5.54
C LEU A 429 -10.46 -5.57 6.42
N SER A 430 -10.31 -4.40 7.01
CA SER A 430 -9.17 -4.08 7.87
C SER A 430 -9.46 -4.48 9.31
N ASP A 431 -8.59 -5.30 9.86
CA ASP A 431 -8.63 -5.84 11.22
C ASP A 431 -7.45 -5.33 12.05
N TRP A 432 -7.51 -5.51 13.35
CA TRP A 432 -6.44 -5.17 14.27
C TRP A 432 -5.23 -6.09 14.12
N ASP A 433 -4.07 -5.65 14.62
CA ASP A 433 -2.90 -6.50 14.79
C ASP A 433 -2.92 -7.13 16.19
N ALA A 434 -3.25 -8.41 16.25
CA ALA A 434 -3.31 -9.14 17.50
C ALA A 434 -1.94 -9.34 18.19
N SER A 435 -0.83 -9.11 17.48
CA SER A 435 0.53 -9.16 18.04
C SER A 435 0.92 -7.84 18.75
N HIS A 436 0.20 -6.74 18.46
CA HIS A 436 0.41 -5.42 19.06
C HIS A 436 -0.89 -4.83 19.62
N PRO A 437 -1.54 -5.50 20.59
CA PRO A 437 -2.84 -5.08 21.12
C PRO A 437 -2.81 -3.71 21.83
N GLU A 438 -1.65 -3.25 22.29
CA GLU A 438 -1.45 -1.95 22.92
C GLU A 438 -1.75 -0.76 22.01
N ASN A 439 -1.76 -0.95 20.70
CA ASN A 439 -2.07 0.09 19.71
C ASN A 439 -3.58 0.27 19.50
N TYR A 440 -4.41 -0.56 20.14
CA TYR A 440 -5.85 -0.63 19.89
C TYR A 440 -6.65 -0.49 21.19
N ALA A 441 -7.84 0.09 21.08
CA ALA A 441 -8.75 0.24 22.20
C ALA A 441 -9.74 -0.93 22.27
N GLY A 442 -10.22 -1.26 23.48
CA GLY A 442 -11.22 -2.32 23.70
C GLY A 442 -10.59 -3.67 24.04
N LYS A 443 -11.43 -4.72 24.05
CA LYS A 443 -11.01 -6.08 24.37
C LYS A 443 -10.96 -6.94 23.11
N PRO A 444 -10.11 -7.99 23.08
CA PRO A 444 -10.04 -8.89 21.94
C PRO A 444 -11.38 -9.47 21.50
N GLU A 445 -12.25 -9.80 22.45
CA GLU A 445 -13.58 -10.37 22.16
C GLU A 445 -14.48 -9.39 21.41
N ASP A 446 -14.36 -8.08 21.70
CA ASP A 446 -15.11 -7.03 21.00
C ASP A 446 -14.62 -6.90 19.56
N TRP A 447 -13.30 -6.97 19.33
CA TRP A 447 -12.69 -6.97 18.01
C TRP A 447 -13.14 -8.17 17.17
N HIS A 448 -13.06 -9.38 17.72
CA HIS A 448 -13.50 -10.60 17.02
C HIS A 448 -14.98 -10.52 16.61
N ARG A 449 -15.85 -10.06 17.54
CA ARG A 449 -17.28 -9.90 17.26
C ARG A 449 -17.55 -8.85 16.17
N ALA A 450 -16.87 -7.71 16.25
CA ALA A 450 -17.02 -6.63 15.29
C ALA A 450 -16.52 -7.01 13.89
N THR A 451 -15.34 -7.63 13.78
CA THR A 451 -14.79 -8.11 12.51
C THR A 451 -15.68 -9.19 11.89
N ALA A 452 -16.22 -10.13 12.70
CA ALA A 452 -17.14 -11.14 12.22
C ALA A 452 -18.43 -10.52 11.63
N ALA A 453 -19.01 -9.53 12.29
CA ALA A 453 -20.21 -8.85 11.82
C ALA A 453 -20.00 -8.16 10.46
N LEU A 454 -18.84 -7.49 10.26
CA LEU A 454 -18.47 -6.90 8.98
C LEU A 454 -18.26 -7.98 7.90
N ALA A 455 -17.52 -9.05 8.23
CA ALA A 455 -17.25 -10.15 7.30
C ALA A 455 -18.55 -10.86 6.84
N ASP A 456 -19.49 -11.12 7.76
CA ASP A 456 -20.75 -11.78 7.45
C ASP A 456 -21.67 -10.87 6.61
N THR A 457 -21.63 -9.55 6.82
CA THR A 457 -22.30 -8.61 5.94
C THR A 457 -21.76 -8.68 4.51
N MET A 458 -20.43 -8.67 4.32
CA MET A 458 -19.81 -8.79 2.99
C MET A 458 -20.17 -10.11 2.30
N LYS A 459 -20.20 -11.22 3.06
CA LYS A 459 -20.63 -12.52 2.52
C LYS A 459 -22.09 -12.52 2.06
N ARG A 460 -23.01 -11.95 2.87
CA ARG A 460 -24.44 -11.85 2.49
C ARG A 460 -24.65 -11.02 1.23
N MET A 461 -23.91 -9.93 1.09
CA MET A 461 -23.93 -9.08 -0.09
C MET A 461 -23.21 -9.70 -1.30
N ASN A 462 -22.57 -10.87 -1.14
CA ASN A 462 -21.75 -11.53 -2.15
C ASN A 462 -20.64 -10.62 -2.70
N ILE A 463 -20.00 -9.85 -1.82
CA ILE A 463 -18.92 -8.94 -2.16
C ILE A 463 -17.57 -9.61 -1.79
N PRO A 464 -16.69 -9.89 -2.77
CA PRO A 464 -15.36 -10.38 -2.48
C PRO A 464 -14.53 -9.30 -1.79
N TYR A 465 -13.77 -9.69 -0.77
CA TYR A 465 -12.91 -8.77 -0.04
C TYR A 465 -11.57 -9.40 0.31
N LYS A 466 -10.55 -8.56 0.49
CA LYS A 466 -9.24 -8.94 1.00
C LYS A 466 -9.15 -8.59 2.49
N LYS A 467 -8.71 -9.54 3.32
CA LYS A 467 -8.45 -9.27 4.74
C LYS A 467 -7.10 -8.58 4.89
N MET A 468 -7.07 -7.46 5.65
CA MET A 468 -5.88 -6.64 5.92
C MET A 468 -5.68 -6.58 7.44
N GLU A 469 -4.66 -7.26 7.94
CA GLU A 469 -4.31 -7.24 9.37
C GLU A 469 -3.46 -6.00 9.68
N GLY A 470 -3.72 -5.36 10.83
CA GLY A 470 -2.99 -4.17 11.27
C GLY A 470 -3.44 -2.84 10.65
N GLU A 471 -4.39 -2.86 9.69
CA GLU A 471 -4.83 -1.66 8.98
C GLU A 471 -6.11 -1.02 9.55
N ALA A 472 -6.65 -1.59 10.64
CA ALA A 472 -7.81 -1.03 11.33
C ALA A 472 -7.49 0.28 12.04
N ALA A 473 -8.52 1.10 12.31
CA ALA A 473 -8.36 2.22 13.23
C ALA A 473 -8.26 1.71 14.68
N PHE A 474 -7.69 2.54 15.57
CA PHE A 474 -7.48 2.14 16.97
C PHE A 474 -8.76 1.78 17.73
N TYR A 475 -9.94 2.17 17.23
CA TYR A 475 -11.23 2.02 17.92
C TYR A 475 -12.18 1.00 17.28
N GLY A 476 -11.83 0.39 16.15
CA GLY A 476 -12.65 -0.65 15.53
C GLY A 476 -12.23 -1.08 14.13
N PRO A 477 -12.69 -2.27 13.69
CA PRO A 477 -12.47 -2.77 12.34
C PRO A 477 -13.26 -1.98 11.30
N LYS A 478 -12.81 -2.03 10.03
CA LYS A 478 -13.43 -1.24 8.96
C LYS A 478 -13.48 -1.99 7.63
N ILE A 479 -14.48 -1.63 6.83
CA ILE A 479 -14.55 -1.96 5.40
C ILE A 479 -14.07 -0.73 4.64
N ASP A 480 -13.03 -0.89 3.83
CA ASP A 480 -12.55 0.13 2.89
C ASP A 480 -12.93 -0.27 1.47
N VAL A 481 -13.54 0.64 0.73
CA VAL A 481 -13.81 0.46 -0.69
C VAL A 481 -12.85 1.33 -1.48
N LYS A 482 -12.02 0.70 -2.29
CA LYS A 482 -11.05 1.34 -3.17
C LYS A 482 -11.59 1.40 -4.58
N LEU A 483 -11.70 2.60 -5.09
CA LEU A 483 -12.01 2.86 -6.48
C LEU A 483 -10.78 2.58 -7.35
N ILE A 484 -10.97 1.91 -8.47
CA ILE A 484 -9.96 1.76 -9.51
C ILE A 484 -10.23 2.80 -10.61
N ASP A 485 -9.32 3.75 -10.78
CA ASP A 485 -9.48 4.79 -11.78
C ASP A 485 -9.29 4.26 -13.21
N ALA A 486 -9.57 5.10 -14.21
CA ALA A 486 -9.50 4.74 -15.63
C ALA A 486 -8.12 4.28 -16.11
N ILE A 487 -7.07 4.53 -15.33
CA ILE A 487 -5.69 4.11 -15.61
C ILE A 487 -5.21 3.00 -14.66
N GLY A 488 -6.12 2.41 -13.87
CA GLY A 488 -5.87 1.24 -13.04
C GLY A 488 -5.23 1.52 -11.68
N ARG A 489 -5.30 2.77 -11.15
CA ARG A 489 -4.80 3.08 -9.81
C ARG A 489 -5.90 2.90 -8.77
N PRO A 490 -5.62 2.22 -7.65
CA PRO A 490 -6.55 2.15 -6.53
C PRO A 490 -6.54 3.45 -5.71
N TRP A 491 -7.73 3.93 -5.35
CA TRP A 491 -7.94 5.08 -4.46
C TRP A 491 -8.92 4.70 -3.37
N GLN A 492 -8.53 4.83 -2.11
CA GLN A 492 -9.45 4.63 -1.00
C GLN A 492 -10.48 5.74 -1.00
N LEU A 493 -11.73 5.40 -1.24
CA LEU A 493 -12.84 6.34 -1.38
C LEU A 493 -13.81 6.26 -0.22
N THR A 494 -14.25 5.05 0.13
CA THR A 494 -15.25 4.84 1.17
C THR A 494 -14.68 4.07 2.35
N THR A 495 -15.06 4.47 3.54
CA THR A 495 -14.81 3.72 4.77
C THR A 495 -16.11 3.55 5.55
N VAL A 496 -16.41 2.31 5.94
CA VAL A 496 -17.49 1.95 6.88
C VAL A 496 -16.85 1.26 8.07
N GLN A 497 -16.98 1.84 9.25
CA GLN A 497 -16.23 1.42 10.42
C GLN A 497 -17.14 1.14 11.61
N PHE A 498 -16.97 -0.02 12.21
CA PHE A 498 -17.69 -0.40 13.42
C PHE A 498 -16.94 0.12 14.65
N ASP A 499 -17.66 0.80 15.55
CA ASP A 499 -17.12 1.37 16.77
C ASP A 499 -17.91 0.94 18.00
N PHE A 500 -17.27 0.26 18.90
CA PHE A 500 -17.78 -0.14 20.21
C PHE A 500 -17.14 0.65 21.37
N ASN A 501 -16.14 1.50 21.09
CA ASN A 501 -15.34 2.21 22.08
C ASN A 501 -15.88 3.60 22.41
N LEU A 502 -16.12 4.45 21.41
CA LEU A 502 -16.57 5.83 21.65
C LEU A 502 -17.90 5.88 22.40
N PRO A 503 -18.91 5.04 22.09
CA PRO A 503 -20.14 4.98 22.90
C PRO A 503 -19.87 4.72 24.38
N ALA A 504 -18.97 3.81 24.72
CA ALA A 504 -18.57 3.52 26.09
C ALA A 504 -17.85 4.69 26.76
N ARG A 505 -16.85 5.28 26.08
CA ARG A 505 -16.07 6.41 26.58
C ARG A 505 -16.90 7.64 26.92
N PHE A 506 -17.94 7.90 26.11
CA PHE A 506 -18.88 9.01 26.33
C PHE A 506 -20.06 8.66 27.22
N GLY A 507 -20.19 7.39 27.65
CA GLY A 507 -21.29 6.90 28.47
C GLY A 507 -22.64 7.07 27.78
N LEU A 508 -22.70 6.75 26.47
CA LEU A 508 -23.94 6.84 25.70
C LEU A 508 -24.92 5.76 26.13
N GLN A 509 -26.19 6.13 26.21
CA GLN A 509 -27.27 5.22 26.64
C GLN A 509 -28.55 5.46 25.82
N TYR A 510 -29.33 4.39 25.67
CA TYR A 510 -30.73 4.44 25.26
C TYR A 510 -31.58 3.57 26.19
N VAL A 511 -32.86 3.86 26.32
CA VAL A 511 -33.80 3.04 27.08
C VAL A 511 -34.31 1.94 26.15
N ALA A 512 -34.06 0.70 26.48
CA ALA A 512 -34.48 -0.47 25.71
C ALA A 512 -35.92 -0.86 26.02
N GLU A 513 -36.41 -1.91 25.36
CA GLU A 513 -37.81 -2.39 25.51
C GLU A 513 -38.09 -2.91 26.93
N ASP A 514 -37.08 -3.43 27.59
CA ASP A 514 -37.11 -3.88 28.99
C ASP A 514 -37.16 -2.73 30.02
N GLY A 515 -37.10 -1.46 29.54
CA GLY A 515 -37.01 -0.28 30.38
C GLY A 515 -35.63 0.00 30.97
N ALA A 516 -34.64 -0.86 30.76
CA ALA A 516 -33.28 -0.66 31.20
C ALA A 516 -32.48 0.23 30.25
N LYS A 517 -31.38 0.78 30.76
CA LYS A 517 -30.45 1.58 29.95
C LYS A 517 -29.38 0.69 29.34
N HIS A 518 -29.28 0.71 28.03
CA HIS A 518 -28.29 -0.01 27.26
C HIS A 518 -27.38 0.93 26.49
N GLN A 519 -26.15 0.48 26.19
CA GLN A 519 -25.20 1.22 25.37
C GLN A 519 -25.48 0.95 23.88
N PRO A 520 -25.63 2.01 23.04
CA PRO A 520 -25.69 1.82 21.59
C PRO A 520 -24.34 1.43 21.02
N LEU A 521 -24.35 0.81 19.84
CA LEU A 521 -23.20 0.68 18.95
C LEU A 521 -23.16 1.84 17.97
N MET A 522 -22.00 2.08 17.37
CA MET A 522 -21.82 3.18 16.45
C MET A 522 -21.15 2.70 15.16
N VAL A 523 -21.63 3.22 14.03
CA VAL A 523 -21.01 3.03 12.73
C VAL A 523 -20.58 4.39 12.21
N HIS A 524 -19.31 4.52 11.87
CA HIS A 524 -18.77 5.66 11.13
C HIS A 524 -18.83 5.36 9.64
N ARG A 525 -19.19 6.35 8.84
CA ARG A 525 -19.27 6.22 7.40
C ARG A 525 -18.80 7.50 6.73
N ALA A 526 -17.86 7.38 5.82
CA ALA A 526 -17.50 8.37 4.82
C ALA A 526 -17.56 7.70 3.44
N LEU A 527 -18.29 8.28 2.47
CA LEU A 527 -18.47 7.69 1.13
C LEU A 527 -17.39 8.16 0.17
N LEU A 528 -17.14 9.45 0.14
CA LEU A 528 -16.15 10.10 -0.73
C LEU A 528 -14.88 10.47 0.03
N LEU A 529 -14.73 9.98 1.24
CA LEU A 529 -13.68 10.21 2.25
C LEU A 529 -13.32 11.69 2.42
N SER A 530 -13.32 12.44 1.34
CA SER A 530 -13.20 13.89 1.26
C SER A 530 -13.80 14.36 -0.06
N LEU A 531 -14.64 15.38 -0.02
CA LEU A 531 -15.19 16.05 -1.19
C LEU A 531 -14.12 16.67 -2.10
N ILE A 532 -12.86 16.62 -1.67
CA ILE A 532 -11.72 17.11 -2.44
C ILE A 532 -11.24 16.07 -3.47
N HIS A 533 -11.55 14.79 -3.28
CA HIS A 533 -11.06 13.69 -4.11
C HIS A 533 -11.89 13.42 -5.38
N ILE A 534 -12.90 14.22 -5.66
CA ILE A 534 -13.82 14.05 -6.80
C ILE A 534 -13.24 14.65 -8.08
#